data_a55784d7a01b92304a37870941682721
#
_entry.id   a55784d7a01b92304a37870941682721
#
_cell.length_a   1.000
_cell.length_b   1.000
_cell.length_c   1.000
_cell.angle_alpha   90.00
_cell.angle_beta   90.00
_cell.angle_gamma   90.00
#
_symmetry.space_group_name_H-M   'P 1'
#
loop_
_entity.id
_entity.type
_entity.pdbx_description
1 polymer ?
#
loop_
_entity_poly.entity_id
_entity_poly.type
_entity_poly.pdbx_seq_one_letter_code
_entity_poly.pdbx_strand_id
1 'polypeptide(L)'
;MRQDLSEIKLVLDRHGYSINNIICDVMKKFNFKTLCWKAGTVKNSGYGFSEIVAILVMFPLMLLKSVHALYRSEFEKVTEMKKDTIYRLKNNERIPWRRLLYCVAKKYQELVNPQKEVAENSAFIVDDTIDERVGYEIENITAVHDHVAGKKGNKYGFKNLVLGFFDGKSISPLDFSIHTEKSLPKKKRKEQFKKECIKNSNGFKRREDSKKDKITGALLLIKRAVKNGFLPKYVLVDSWFTSLAFIKNIRGIKNGAMHLVAGIRNDFRKYGYNGQTLNGKKLIIQLSAEGKQKRCRKWNVRYFETVVHYEGIGDVKLYICRFPYQKKWRVFISTDISLDFVKMMEIYSVRWTVEVMFRELKQHLQLGECQSRDFDAQIASVTISMILYMFLSYFRRMNAYETMGGLFELIKDDLCEKNLAQRLWELFDELLQVVIDVITKNGSVDISSFRNSHEYLYIKELFERSFLSNHTNSL
;
A
#
# COMPACT_ATOMS: atom_id res chain seq x y z
N MET A 1 41.71 -26.83 -0.17
CA MET A 1 41.24 -26.06 0.99
C MET A 1 40.65 -24.68 0.68
N ARG A 2 41.27 -23.77 -0.10
CA ARG A 2 40.64 -22.49 -0.52
C ARG A 2 39.61 -22.64 -1.64
N GLN A 3 39.80 -23.60 -2.54
CA GLN A 3 38.82 -23.93 -3.60
C GLN A 3 37.55 -24.56 -3.03
N ASP A 4 37.67 -25.45 -2.07
CA ASP A 4 36.54 -26.13 -1.44
C ASP A 4 35.66 -25.17 -0.64
N LEU A 5 36.26 -24.16 0.05
CA LEU A 5 35.51 -23.09 0.71
C LEU A 5 34.74 -22.19 -0.26
N SER A 6 35.23 -22.01 -1.49
CA SER A 6 34.50 -21.24 -2.51
C SER A 6 33.34 -22.03 -3.11
N GLU A 7 33.46 -23.35 -3.23
CA GLU A 7 32.36 -24.22 -3.65
C GLU A 7 31.31 -24.38 -2.56
N ILE A 8 31.68 -24.53 -1.30
CA ILE A 8 30.76 -24.53 -0.15
C ILE A 8 30.04 -23.18 -0.06
N LYS A 9 30.75 -22.07 -0.24
CA LYS A 9 30.14 -20.73 -0.30
C LYS A 9 29.17 -20.58 -1.46
N LEU A 10 29.49 -21.15 -2.62
CA LEU A 10 28.60 -21.21 -3.80
C LEU A 10 27.38 -22.10 -3.56
N VAL A 11 27.51 -23.18 -2.85
CA VAL A 11 26.40 -24.09 -2.46
C VAL A 11 25.55 -23.42 -1.38
N LEU A 12 26.14 -22.81 -0.36
CA LEU A 12 25.43 -22.01 0.65
C LEU A 12 24.77 -20.78 0.03
N ASP A 13 25.41 -20.10 -0.91
CA ASP A 13 24.81 -19.01 -1.67
C ASP A 13 23.67 -19.52 -2.55
N ARG A 14 23.79 -20.67 -3.22
CA ARG A 14 22.71 -21.29 -3.98
C ARG A 14 21.54 -21.72 -3.10
N HIS A 15 21.79 -22.31 -1.95
CA HIS A 15 20.74 -22.74 -1.01
C HIS A 15 20.23 -21.59 -0.14
N GLY A 16 21.06 -20.66 0.26
CA GLY A 16 20.64 -19.46 1.00
C GLY A 16 19.77 -18.50 0.19
N TYR A 17 19.99 -18.44 -1.15
CA TYR A 17 19.14 -17.68 -2.08
C TYR A 17 18.01 -18.51 -2.71
N SER A 18 18.06 -19.84 -2.63
CA SER A 18 17.02 -20.73 -3.14
C SER A 18 15.99 -21.13 -2.10
N ILE A 19 16.00 -20.57 -0.91
CA ILE A 19 14.83 -20.62 -0.05
C ILE A 19 13.73 -19.93 -0.85
N ASN A 20 12.82 -20.73 -1.39
CA ASN A 20 11.64 -20.27 -2.14
C ASN A 20 10.73 -19.51 -1.16
N ASN A 21 11.18 -18.34 -0.76
CA ASN A 21 10.38 -17.41 -0.02
C ASN A 21 9.29 -16.91 -0.97
N ILE A 22 8.04 -17.09 -0.59
CA ILE A 22 6.86 -16.64 -1.34
C ILE A 22 7.06 -15.22 -1.87
N ILE A 23 7.65 -14.33 -1.07
CA ILE A 23 7.86 -12.93 -1.47
C ILE A 23 8.94 -12.81 -2.56
N CYS A 24 9.99 -13.63 -2.52
CA CYS A 24 11.02 -13.65 -3.56
C CYS A 24 10.45 -14.12 -4.90
N ASP A 25 9.58 -15.13 -4.89
CA ASP A 25 8.93 -15.62 -6.09
C ASP A 25 7.94 -14.60 -6.66
N VAL A 26 7.21 -13.90 -5.81
CA VAL A 26 6.37 -12.77 -6.25
C VAL A 26 7.25 -11.67 -6.87
N MET A 27 8.38 -11.30 -6.26
CA MET A 27 9.31 -10.34 -6.84
C MET A 27 9.84 -10.77 -8.21
N LYS A 28 10.15 -12.08 -8.39
CA LYS A 28 10.54 -12.64 -9.68
C LYS A 28 9.41 -12.52 -10.71
N LYS A 29 8.16 -12.89 -10.34
CA LYS A 29 6.98 -12.74 -11.21
C LYS A 29 6.74 -11.30 -11.66
N PHE A 30 6.97 -10.34 -10.76
CA PHE A 30 6.92 -8.93 -11.10
C PHE A 30 8.11 -8.46 -11.94
N ASN A 31 9.17 -9.24 -12.05
CA ASN A 31 10.45 -8.82 -12.62
C ASN A 31 10.94 -7.51 -11.96
N PHE A 32 10.97 -7.51 -10.62
CA PHE A 32 11.12 -6.31 -9.80
C PHE A 32 12.41 -5.53 -10.10
N LYS A 33 13.51 -6.23 -10.39
CA LYS A 33 14.78 -5.60 -10.81
C LYS A 33 14.59 -4.72 -12.06
N THR A 34 13.88 -5.23 -13.06
CA THR A 34 13.57 -4.47 -14.28
C THR A 34 12.64 -3.28 -14.01
N LEU A 35 11.66 -3.43 -13.08
CA LEU A 35 10.81 -2.30 -12.70
C LEU A 35 11.59 -1.19 -12.03
N CYS A 36 12.55 -1.52 -11.17
CA CYS A 36 13.47 -0.56 -10.57
C CYS A 36 14.27 0.20 -11.63
N TRP A 37 14.81 -0.51 -12.61
CA TRP A 37 15.52 0.10 -13.73
C TRP A 37 14.61 1.01 -14.57
N LYS A 38 13.44 0.55 -14.96
CA LYS A 38 12.42 1.35 -15.68
C LYS A 38 11.98 2.60 -14.91
N ALA A 39 12.01 2.54 -13.60
CA ALA A 39 11.75 3.70 -12.76
C ALA A 39 12.87 4.76 -12.82
N GLY A 40 14.02 4.43 -13.39
CA GLY A 40 15.18 5.32 -13.49
C GLY A 40 16.05 5.33 -12.24
N THR A 41 16.09 4.21 -11.52
CA THR A 41 16.90 4.03 -10.30
C THR A 41 18.22 3.34 -10.62
N VAL A 42 19.01 3.94 -11.46
CA VAL A 42 20.35 3.43 -11.80
C VAL A 42 21.34 3.85 -10.72
N LYS A 43 22.17 2.93 -10.28
CA LYS A 43 23.27 3.15 -9.36
C LYS A 43 24.57 2.68 -10.02
N ASN A 44 25.57 3.55 -10.03
CA ASN A 44 26.81 3.30 -10.80
C ASN A 44 27.83 2.45 -10.03
N SER A 45 27.67 2.27 -8.72
CA SER A 45 28.63 1.52 -7.88
C SER A 45 27.98 0.95 -6.61
N GLY A 46 28.53 -0.13 -6.09
CA GLY A 46 28.07 -0.82 -4.88
C GLY A 46 26.76 -1.60 -5.10
N TYR A 47 26.06 -1.90 -4.02
CA TYR A 47 24.81 -2.69 -4.07
C TYR A 47 23.73 -2.05 -4.95
N GLY A 48 23.02 -2.87 -5.71
CA GLY A 48 21.96 -2.43 -6.60
C GLY A 48 20.78 -1.82 -5.85
N PHE A 49 20.11 -0.85 -6.47
CA PHE A 49 18.90 -0.26 -5.89
C PHE A 49 17.83 -1.32 -5.56
N SER A 50 17.59 -2.25 -6.49
CA SER A 50 16.59 -3.33 -6.32
C SER A 50 16.91 -4.25 -5.15
N GLU A 51 18.20 -4.53 -4.89
CA GLU A 51 18.65 -5.37 -3.78
C GLU A 51 18.34 -4.70 -2.43
N ILE A 52 18.65 -3.40 -2.31
CA ILE A 52 18.37 -2.65 -1.08
C ILE A 52 16.87 -2.55 -0.83
N VAL A 53 16.08 -2.29 -1.89
CA VAL A 53 14.62 -2.19 -1.74
C VAL A 53 13.99 -3.55 -1.44
N ALA A 54 14.51 -4.65 -2.01
CA ALA A 54 14.05 -6.00 -1.70
C ALA A 54 14.19 -6.31 -0.20
N ILE A 55 15.35 -5.99 0.41
CA ILE A 55 15.55 -6.14 1.85
C ILE A 55 14.54 -5.29 2.64
N LEU A 56 14.33 -4.03 2.25
CA LEU A 56 13.38 -3.15 2.93
C LEU A 56 11.93 -3.62 2.81
N VAL A 57 11.55 -4.25 1.70
CA VAL A 57 10.22 -4.87 1.51
C VAL A 57 10.01 -6.06 2.44
N MET A 58 11.08 -6.76 2.83
CA MET A 58 11.00 -7.88 3.77
C MET A 58 10.92 -7.46 5.25
N PHE A 59 11.25 -6.22 5.60
CA PHE A 59 11.27 -5.76 6.99
C PHE A 59 9.97 -6.07 7.78
N PRO A 60 8.77 -5.78 7.27
CA PRO A 60 7.54 -6.14 7.98
C PRO A 60 7.41 -7.64 8.26
N LEU A 61 7.81 -8.47 7.31
CA LEU A 61 7.77 -9.93 7.41
C LEU A 61 8.77 -10.46 8.45
N MET A 62 9.92 -9.81 8.59
CA MET A 62 10.93 -10.08 9.60
C MET A 62 10.64 -9.36 10.94
N LEU A 63 9.50 -8.70 11.08
CA LEU A 63 9.11 -7.88 12.24
C LEU A 63 10.12 -6.77 12.60
N LEU A 64 10.90 -6.32 11.63
CA LEU A 64 11.93 -5.29 11.82
C LEU A 64 11.34 -3.89 11.65
N LYS A 65 11.41 -3.07 12.69
CA LYS A 65 10.89 -1.67 12.66
C LYS A 65 11.91 -0.64 12.20
N SER A 66 13.18 -1.00 12.13
CA SER A 66 14.24 -0.08 11.72
C SER A 66 15.41 -0.80 11.08
N VAL A 67 16.20 -0.05 10.30
CA VAL A 67 17.46 -0.57 9.76
C VAL A 67 18.41 -1.03 10.86
N HIS A 68 18.44 -0.31 11.99
CA HIS A 68 19.28 -0.69 13.14
C HIS A 68 18.87 -2.04 13.75
N ALA A 69 17.56 -2.34 13.75
CA ALA A 69 17.05 -3.61 14.24
C ALA A 69 17.55 -4.80 13.40
N LEU A 70 17.73 -4.64 12.08
CA LEU A 70 18.28 -5.69 11.22
C LEU A 70 19.66 -6.16 11.74
N TYR A 71 20.55 -5.23 12.08
CA TYR A 71 21.93 -5.53 12.53
C TYR A 71 22.04 -5.95 14.00
N ARG A 72 20.91 -6.11 14.68
CA ARG A 72 20.80 -6.65 16.05
C ARG A 72 19.90 -7.88 16.11
N SER A 73 19.37 -8.30 14.98
CA SER A 73 18.49 -9.46 14.88
C SER A 73 19.25 -10.66 14.34
N GLU A 74 18.61 -11.77 14.42
CA GLU A 74 19.03 -13.02 13.77
C GLU A 74 19.10 -12.92 12.24
N PHE A 75 18.51 -11.88 11.65
CA PHE A 75 18.53 -11.61 10.22
C PHE A 75 19.75 -10.77 9.77
N GLU A 76 20.73 -10.52 10.66
CA GLU A 76 21.93 -9.76 10.30
C GLU A 76 22.65 -10.34 9.07
N LYS A 77 22.71 -11.67 8.99
CA LYS A 77 23.36 -12.40 7.90
C LYS A 77 22.60 -12.37 6.57
N VAL A 78 21.34 -11.87 6.54
CA VAL A 78 20.54 -11.74 5.29
C VAL A 78 21.22 -10.80 4.28
N THR A 79 22.09 -9.92 4.75
CA THR A 79 22.79 -8.98 3.88
C THR A 79 24.18 -8.63 4.41
N GLU A 80 25.13 -8.51 3.50
CA GLU A 80 26.46 -7.96 3.78
C GLU A 80 26.49 -6.41 3.70
N MET A 81 25.35 -5.79 3.38
CA MET A 81 25.25 -4.33 3.26
C MET A 81 25.44 -3.66 4.61
N LYS A 82 26.23 -2.62 4.67
CA LYS A 82 26.32 -1.78 5.87
C LYS A 82 25.07 -0.94 6.05
N LYS A 83 24.64 -0.69 7.29
CA LYS A 83 23.46 0.11 7.65
C LYS A 83 23.39 1.47 6.95
N ASP A 84 24.54 2.13 6.78
CA ASP A 84 24.62 3.44 6.13
C ASP A 84 24.24 3.40 4.65
N THR A 85 24.45 2.27 3.97
CA THR A 85 24.00 2.09 2.58
C THR A 85 22.49 2.17 2.47
N ILE A 86 21.78 1.52 3.40
CA ILE A 86 20.33 1.51 3.45
C ILE A 86 19.79 2.90 3.85
N TYR A 87 20.38 3.54 4.87
CA TYR A 87 19.99 4.90 5.28
C TYR A 87 20.20 5.92 4.16
N ARG A 88 21.36 5.90 3.48
CA ARG A 88 21.64 6.79 2.35
C ARG A 88 20.63 6.63 1.23
N LEU A 89 20.19 5.41 0.95
CA LEU A 89 19.15 5.20 -0.06
C LEU A 89 17.81 5.78 0.40
N LYS A 90 17.36 5.48 1.63
CA LYS A 90 16.07 5.98 2.14
C LYS A 90 16.01 7.49 2.18
N ASN A 91 17.10 8.15 2.52
CA ASN A 91 17.19 9.60 2.67
C ASN A 91 17.52 10.32 1.34
N ASN A 92 17.63 9.61 0.23
CA ASN A 92 18.01 10.21 -1.04
C ASN A 92 16.81 10.83 -1.76
N GLU A 93 16.81 12.16 -1.86
CA GLU A 93 15.77 12.95 -2.52
C GLU A 93 15.66 12.74 -4.04
N ARG A 94 16.68 12.15 -4.67
CA ARG A 94 16.69 11.89 -6.12
C ARG A 94 15.94 10.63 -6.50
N ILE A 95 15.64 9.74 -5.54
CA ILE A 95 14.96 8.46 -5.83
C ILE A 95 13.52 8.72 -6.33
N PRO A 96 13.16 8.20 -7.50
CA PRO A 96 11.85 8.41 -8.12
C PRO A 96 10.80 7.44 -7.57
N TRP A 97 10.55 7.44 -6.26
CA TRP A 97 9.64 6.53 -5.56
C TRP A 97 8.24 6.48 -6.19
N ARG A 98 7.71 7.64 -6.61
CA ARG A 98 6.41 7.70 -7.28
C ARG A 98 6.40 6.92 -8.58
N ARG A 99 7.45 7.07 -9.39
CA ARG A 99 7.57 6.34 -10.65
C ARG A 99 7.70 4.84 -10.44
N LEU A 100 8.46 4.42 -9.42
CA LEU A 100 8.57 3.02 -9.04
C LEU A 100 7.20 2.45 -8.65
N LEU A 101 6.42 3.16 -7.80
CA LEU A 101 5.10 2.73 -7.40
C LEU A 101 4.18 2.53 -8.61
N TYR A 102 4.17 3.46 -9.57
CA TYR A 102 3.41 3.30 -10.82
C TYR A 102 3.92 2.13 -11.68
N CYS A 103 5.22 1.88 -11.73
CA CYS A 103 5.77 0.73 -12.47
C CYS A 103 5.28 -0.59 -11.86
N VAL A 104 5.29 -0.70 -10.54
CA VAL A 104 4.79 -1.88 -9.81
C VAL A 104 3.28 -2.02 -9.99
N ALA A 105 2.51 -0.95 -9.87
CA ALA A 105 1.06 -0.97 -10.05
C ALA A 105 0.64 -1.38 -11.48
N LYS A 106 1.35 -0.90 -12.50
CA LYS A 106 1.13 -1.34 -13.88
C LYS A 106 1.41 -2.84 -14.04
N LYS A 107 2.52 -3.31 -13.48
CA LYS A 107 2.86 -4.73 -13.55
C LYS A 107 1.86 -5.58 -12.78
N TYR A 108 1.39 -5.11 -11.63
CA TYR A 108 0.30 -5.75 -10.90
C TYR A 108 -0.93 -5.92 -11.80
N GLN A 109 -1.40 -4.85 -12.45
CA GLN A 109 -2.57 -4.91 -13.34
C GLN A 109 -2.34 -5.83 -14.55
N GLU A 110 -1.15 -5.83 -15.16
CA GLU A 110 -0.80 -6.77 -16.23
C GLU A 110 -0.90 -8.24 -15.79
N LEU A 111 -0.49 -8.53 -14.55
CA LEU A 111 -0.51 -9.90 -14.01
C LEU A 111 -1.92 -10.36 -13.61
N VAL A 112 -2.75 -9.47 -13.05
CA VAL A 112 -4.09 -9.82 -12.55
C VAL A 112 -5.19 -9.63 -13.59
N ASN A 113 -4.93 -8.85 -14.64
CA ASN A 113 -5.86 -8.56 -15.73
C ASN A 113 -5.12 -8.52 -17.09
N PRO A 114 -4.62 -9.67 -17.56
CA PRO A 114 -3.83 -9.75 -18.79
C PRO A 114 -4.62 -9.32 -20.04
N GLN A 115 -5.93 -9.47 -20.03
CA GLN A 115 -6.82 -9.10 -21.14
C GLN A 115 -7.13 -7.59 -21.15
N LYS A 116 -6.73 -6.85 -20.11
CA LYS A 116 -6.95 -5.40 -19.95
C LYS A 116 -8.43 -4.99 -20.01
N GLU A 117 -9.30 -5.85 -19.58
CA GLU A 117 -10.73 -5.55 -19.48
C GLU A 117 -10.99 -4.47 -18.43
N VAL A 118 -11.85 -3.52 -18.77
CA VAL A 118 -12.28 -2.49 -17.83
C VAL A 118 -13.57 -2.95 -17.17
N ALA A 119 -13.48 -3.35 -15.90
CA ALA A 119 -14.65 -3.77 -15.15
C ALA A 119 -15.67 -2.63 -15.04
N GLU A 120 -16.97 -2.95 -15.11
CA GLU A 120 -18.05 -1.98 -15.00
C GLU A 120 -18.05 -1.17 -13.70
N ASN A 121 -17.52 -1.74 -12.61
CA ASN A 121 -17.37 -1.10 -11.31
C ASN A 121 -15.94 -0.65 -11.01
N SER A 122 -15.07 -0.60 -12.05
CA SER A 122 -13.71 -0.09 -11.88
C SER A 122 -13.73 1.36 -11.38
N ALA A 123 -12.87 1.67 -10.42
CA ALA A 123 -12.91 2.96 -9.77
C ALA A 123 -11.54 3.48 -9.32
N PHE A 124 -11.34 4.79 -9.40
CA PHE A 124 -10.41 5.49 -8.53
C PHE A 124 -11.07 5.76 -7.19
N ILE A 125 -10.36 5.48 -6.11
CA ILE A 125 -10.81 5.75 -4.75
C ILE A 125 -9.78 6.69 -4.12
N VAL A 126 -10.22 7.85 -3.67
CA VAL A 126 -9.36 8.81 -2.95
C VAL A 126 -9.84 8.92 -1.52
N ASP A 127 -8.93 8.68 -0.61
CA ASP A 127 -9.18 8.87 0.82
C ASP A 127 -7.88 9.18 1.56
N ASP A 128 -7.96 9.63 2.81
CA ASP A 128 -6.80 9.91 3.64
C ASP A 128 -6.78 9.10 4.92
N THR A 129 -5.58 8.83 5.39
CA THR A 129 -5.35 8.19 6.68
C THR A 129 -4.34 8.96 7.50
N ILE A 130 -4.52 8.97 8.83
CA ILE A 130 -3.62 9.63 9.76
C ILE A 130 -2.48 8.69 10.10
N ASP A 131 -1.25 9.16 9.93
CA ASP A 131 -0.02 8.56 10.46
C ASP A 131 0.38 9.30 11.72
N GLU A 132 0.02 8.75 12.88
CA GLU A 132 0.37 9.32 14.19
C GLU A 132 1.86 9.14 14.47
N ARG A 133 2.49 10.14 15.06
CA ARG A 133 3.89 10.14 15.46
C ARG A 133 4.07 10.61 16.90
N VAL A 134 5.08 10.06 17.53
CA VAL A 134 5.56 10.55 18.82
C VAL A 134 6.65 11.59 18.57
N GLY A 135 6.43 12.81 19.01
CA GLY A 135 7.38 13.91 18.81
C GLY A 135 7.09 14.78 17.58
N TYR A 136 7.76 15.91 17.51
CA TYR A 136 7.51 16.98 16.53
C TYR A 136 8.77 17.39 15.74
N GLU A 137 9.90 16.74 15.96
CA GLU A 137 11.17 17.06 15.28
C GLU A 137 11.25 16.53 13.83
N ILE A 138 10.27 15.75 13.40
CA ILE A 138 10.23 15.20 12.04
C ILE A 138 9.94 16.32 11.04
N GLU A 139 10.64 16.33 9.92
CA GLU A 139 10.45 17.30 8.84
C GLU A 139 9.01 17.31 8.34
N ASN A 140 8.41 18.50 8.23
CA ASN A 140 7.02 18.72 7.77
C ASN A 140 5.93 18.04 8.63
N ILE A 141 6.23 17.58 9.84
CA ILE A 141 5.18 17.06 10.73
C ILE A 141 4.27 18.19 11.19
N THR A 142 3.00 17.87 11.36
CA THR A 142 1.97 18.84 11.77
C THR A 142 1.10 18.33 12.91
N ALA A 143 0.29 19.20 13.44
CA ALA A 143 -0.80 18.79 14.31
C ALA A 143 -1.96 18.29 13.45
N VAL A 144 -2.32 17.03 13.59
CA VAL A 144 -3.43 16.39 12.88
C VAL A 144 -4.62 16.21 13.82
N HIS A 145 -5.82 16.43 13.30
CA HIS A 145 -7.05 16.23 14.05
C HIS A 145 -7.58 14.80 13.79
N ASP A 146 -7.71 14.04 14.88
CA ASP A 146 -8.32 12.72 14.83
C ASP A 146 -9.83 12.83 15.06
N HIS A 147 -10.61 12.61 13.98
CA HIS A 147 -12.07 12.67 14.04
C HIS A 147 -12.72 11.43 14.68
N VAL A 148 -11.98 10.32 14.78
CA VAL A 148 -12.51 9.02 15.24
C VAL A 148 -12.43 8.90 16.76
N ALA A 149 -11.37 9.41 17.36
CA ALA A 149 -11.10 9.20 18.78
C ALA A 149 -11.97 10.02 19.76
N GLY A 150 -12.83 10.90 19.27
CA GLY A 150 -13.71 11.74 20.12
C GLY A 150 -12.99 12.59 21.18
N LYS A 151 -11.68 12.44 21.31
CA LYS A 151 -10.85 13.18 22.25
C LYS A 151 -10.39 14.49 21.63
N LYS A 152 -10.71 15.58 22.26
CA LYS A 152 -10.18 16.92 21.93
C LYS A 152 -8.66 16.91 22.17
N GLY A 153 -7.87 16.74 21.13
CA GLY A 153 -6.42 16.84 21.21
C GLY A 153 -5.79 16.73 19.83
N ASN A 154 -4.89 17.66 19.50
CA ASN A 154 -4.07 17.57 18.32
C ASN A 154 -2.94 16.57 18.59
N LYS A 155 -2.88 15.53 17.80
CA LYS A 155 -1.75 14.59 17.76
C LYS A 155 -0.71 15.07 16.75
N TYR A 156 0.56 14.74 16.94
CA TYR A 156 1.54 14.94 15.89
C TYR A 156 1.39 13.84 14.85
N GLY A 157 1.52 14.19 13.59
CA GLY A 157 1.42 13.19 12.53
C GLY A 157 1.40 13.78 11.14
N PHE A 158 1.14 12.89 10.22
CA PHE A 158 0.92 13.19 8.80
C PHE A 158 -0.48 12.74 8.39
N LYS A 159 -1.04 13.38 7.39
CA LYS A 159 -2.18 12.86 6.64
C LYS A 159 -1.70 12.31 5.31
N ASN A 160 -1.75 11.02 5.15
CA ASN A 160 -1.47 10.36 3.87
C ASN A 160 -2.73 10.37 3.01
N LEU A 161 -2.78 11.25 2.03
CA LEU A 161 -3.78 11.22 0.98
C LEU A 161 -3.37 10.19 -0.06
N VAL A 162 -4.19 9.19 -0.30
CA VAL A 162 -3.88 8.06 -1.16
C VAL A 162 -4.90 7.95 -2.27
N LEU A 163 -4.41 7.60 -3.47
CA LEU A 163 -5.21 7.18 -4.60
C LEU A 163 -5.07 5.67 -4.79
N GLY A 164 -6.16 4.95 -4.63
CA GLY A 164 -6.29 3.55 -4.98
C GLY A 164 -6.99 3.36 -6.33
N PHE A 165 -6.65 2.30 -7.03
CA PHE A 165 -7.35 1.83 -8.21
C PHE A 165 -8.00 0.48 -7.91
N PHE A 166 -9.31 0.43 -8.03
CA PHE A 166 -10.10 -0.79 -7.93
C PHE A 166 -10.38 -1.32 -9.33
N ASP A 167 -9.97 -2.54 -9.61
CA ASP A 167 -10.04 -3.18 -10.93
C ASP A 167 -11.30 -4.04 -11.13
N GLY A 168 -12.26 -3.95 -10.21
CA GLY A 168 -13.45 -4.79 -10.17
C GLY A 168 -13.38 -5.93 -9.16
N LYS A 169 -12.19 -6.29 -8.68
CA LYS A 169 -11.97 -7.38 -7.71
C LYS A 169 -11.11 -6.97 -6.53
N SER A 170 -10.06 -6.19 -6.77
CA SER A 170 -9.11 -5.78 -5.73
C SER A 170 -8.65 -4.33 -5.90
N ILE A 171 -8.22 -3.72 -4.80
CA ILE A 171 -7.65 -2.37 -4.80
C ILE A 171 -6.12 -2.43 -4.84
N SER A 172 -5.51 -1.56 -5.64
CA SER A 172 -4.07 -1.34 -5.67
C SER A 172 -3.75 0.13 -5.43
N PRO A 173 -2.81 0.48 -4.52
CA PRO A 173 -2.37 1.85 -4.33
C PRO A 173 -1.57 2.34 -5.54
N LEU A 174 -1.91 3.51 -6.08
CA LEU A 174 -1.24 4.09 -7.26
C LEU A 174 -0.29 5.23 -6.93
N ASP A 175 -0.74 6.14 -6.11
CA ASP A 175 -0.01 7.35 -5.73
C ASP A 175 -0.46 7.84 -4.36
N PHE A 176 0.36 8.64 -3.73
CA PHE A 176 0.03 9.27 -2.45
C PHE A 176 0.71 10.63 -2.30
N SER A 177 0.20 11.42 -1.38
CA SER A 177 0.84 12.64 -0.90
C SER A 177 0.74 12.71 0.61
N ILE A 178 1.87 12.99 1.26
CA ILE A 178 1.91 13.25 2.70
C ILE A 178 1.55 14.71 2.90
N HIS A 179 0.36 14.97 3.38
CA HIS A 179 -0.14 16.33 3.58
C HIS A 179 0.22 16.91 4.95
N THR A 180 0.53 18.19 4.94
CA THR A 180 0.65 19.01 6.13
C THR A 180 -0.69 19.71 6.40
N GLU A 181 -1.26 19.57 7.62
CA GLU A 181 -2.50 20.29 7.98
C GLU A 181 -2.19 21.65 8.63
N LYS A 182 -2.30 21.71 9.95
CA LYS A 182 -2.02 22.94 10.67
C LYS A 182 -0.55 23.04 11.05
N SER A 183 0.08 24.15 10.72
CA SER A 183 1.46 24.37 11.12
C SER A 183 1.59 24.37 12.65
N LEU A 184 2.65 23.75 13.15
CA LEU A 184 2.99 23.79 14.57
C LEU A 184 3.30 25.20 15.04
N PRO A 185 3.21 25.50 16.36
CA PRO A 185 3.66 26.76 16.94
C PRO A 185 5.10 27.09 16.52
N LYS A 186 5.42 28.38 16.36
CA LYS A 186 6.72 28.85 15.83
C LYS A 186 7.94 28.24 16.55
N LYS A 187 7.88 28.07 17.88
CA LYS A 187 8.94 27.44 18.68
C LYS A 187 9.20 26.00 18.19
N LYS A 188 8.18 25.15 18.15
CA LYS A 188 8.31 23.74 17.70
C LYS A 188 8.75 23.60 16.24
N ARG A 189 8.31 24.52 15.36
CA ARG A 189 8.74 24.53 13.95
C ARG A 189 10.23 24.81 13.77
N LYS A 190 10.86 25.56 14.70
CA LYS A 190 12.31 25.80 14.66
C LYS A 190 13.12 24.55 15.00
N GLU A 191 12.57 23.67 15.83
CA GLU A 191 13.19 22.44 16.29
C GLU A 191 13.02 21.27 15.28
N GLN A 192 12.14 21.42 14.27
CA GLN A 192 11.97 20.42 13.23
C GLN A 192 13.24 20.24 12.41
N PHE A 193 13.53 18.98 12.08
CA PHE A 193 14.56 18.65 11.09
C PHE A 193 14.24 19.36 9.78
N LYS A 194 15.28 19.89 9.15
CA LYS A 194 15.18 20.58 7.86
C LYS A 194 16.27 20.07 6.96
N LYS A 195 15.92 19.75 5.75
CA LYS A 195 16.83 19.33 4.71
C LYS A 195 16.77 20.32 3.55
N GLU A 196 17.92 20.79 3.15
CA GLU A 196 18.03 21.51 1.89
C GLU A 196 17.96 20.51 0.73
N CYS A 197 16.92 20.65 -0.08
CA CYS A 197 16.69 19.78 -1.22
C CYS A 197 17.13 20.44 -2.52
N ILE A 198 17.73 19.66 -3.38
CA ILE A 198 18.04 20.10 -4.76
C ILE A 198 16.72 20.48 -5.45
N LYS A 199 16.67 21.70 -5.95
CA LYS A 199 15.51 22.22 -6.68
C LYS A 199 15.13 21.27 -7.82
N ASN A 200 13.82 21.00 -7.95
CA ASN A 200 13.25 20.06 -8.93
C ASN A 200 13.58 18.57 -8.72
N SER A 201 14.28 18.20 -7.65
CA SER A 201 14.45 16.79 -7.27
C SER A 201 13.09 16.12 -6.98
N ASN A 202 13.07 14.79 -6.93
CA ASN A 202 11.85 14.06 -6.56
C ASN A 202 11.39 14.39 -5.14
N GLY A 203 12.31 14.50 -4.18
CA GLY A 203 12.03 14.91 -2.81
C GLY A 203 11.50 16.34 -2.71
N PHE A 204 12.07 17.28 -3.49
CA PHE A 204 11.56 18.65 -3.57
C PHE A 204 10.09 18.67 -4.05
N LYS A 205 9.78 17.98 -5.14
CA LYS A 205 8.40 17.88 -5.67
C LYS A 205 7.41 17.28 -4.66
N ARG A 206 7.85 16.30 -3.85
CA ARG A 206 7.03 15.71 -2.79
C ARG A 206 6.73 16.72 -1.67
N ARG A 207 7.72 17.56 -1.31
CA ARG A 207 7.53 18.64 -0.33
C ARG A 207 6.58 19.73 -0.84
N GLU A 208 6.67 20.09 -2.13
CA GLU A 208 5.72 21.02 -2.74
C GLU A 208 4.29 20.44 -2.80
N ASP A 209 4.15 19.15 -3.10
CA ASP A 209 2.84 18.47 -3.08
C ASP A 209 2.24 18.46 -1.66
N SER A 210 3.05 18.32 -0.60
CA SER A 210 2.60 18.28 0.78
C SER A 210 1.95 19.59 1.27
N LYS A 211 2.29 20.70 0.66
CA LYS A 211 1.79 22.05 1.00
C LYS A 211 0.44 22.37 0.36
N LYS A 212 0.02 21.60 -0.63
CA LYS A 212 -1.24 21.83 -1.36
C LYS A 212 -2.43 21.44 -0.50
N ASP A 213 -3.56 22.10 -0.72
CA ASP A 213 -4.80 21.67 -0.09
C ASP A 213 -5.21 20.27 -0.56
N LYS A 214 -6.01 19.59 0.25
CA LYS A 214 -6.39 18.20 0.06
C LYS A 214 -7.16 17.95 -1.25
N ILE A 215 -8.02 18.88 -1.67
CA ILE A 215 -8.81 18.76 -2.91
C ILE A 215 -7.90 18.88 -4.12
N THR A 216 -7.03 19.89 -4.15
CA THR A 216 -6.00 20.06 -5.19
C THR A 216 -5.06 18.86 -5.22
N GLY A 217 -4.64 18.35 -4.05
CA GLY A 217 -3.85 17.14 -3.93
C GLY A 217 -4.52 15.93 -4.58
N ALA A 218 -5.80 15.67 -4.26
CA ALA A 218 -6.58 14.58 -4.84
C ALA A 218 -6.68 14.67 -6.38
N LEU A 219 -6.96 15.85 -6.91
CA LEU A 219 -7.01 16.07 -8.35
C LEU A 219 -5.66 15.81 -9.03
N LEU A 220 -4.56 16.19 -8.39
CA LEU A 220 -3.22 15.92 -8.93
C LEU A 220 -2.89 14.42 -8.94
N LEU A 221 -3.26 13.68 -7.89
CA LEU A 221 -3.11 12.23 -7.86
C LEU A 221 -3.87 11.58 -9.02
N ILE A 222 -5.14 11.94 -9.22
CA ILE A 222 -5.97 11.41 -10.31
C ILE A 222 -5.39 11.77 -11.68
N LYS A 223 -5.03 13.04 -11.93
CA LYS A 223 -4.43 13.47 -13.20
C LYS A 223 -3.14 12.72 -13.52
N ARG A 224 -2.30 12.47 -12.50
CA ARG A 224 -1.07 11.67 -12.66
C ARG A 224 -1.37 10.20 -12.99
N ALA A 225 -2.37 9.61 -12.35
CA ALA A 225 -2.77 8.24 -12.62
C ALA A 225 -3.29 8.08 -14.05
N VAL A 226 -4.12 9.01 -14.52
CA VAL A 226 -4.60 9.04 -15.91
C VAL A 226 -3.44 9.21 -16.90
N LYS A 227 -2.47 10.09 -16.61
CA LYS A 227 -1.24 10.22 -17.42
C LYS A 227 -0.41 8.93 -17.44
N ASN A 228 -0.48 8.14 -16.38
CA ASN A 228 0.17 6.84 -16.31
C ASN A 228 -0.64 5.69 -16.93
N GLY A 229 -1.78 5.96 -17.55
CA GLY A 229 -2.57 4.99 -18.32
C GLY A 229 -3.66 4.27 -17.50
N PHE A 230 -3.96 4.71 -16.28
CA PHE A 230 -5.09 4.21 -15.51
C PHE A 230 -6.34 5.05 -15.82
N LEU A 231 -7.40 4.42 -16.26
CA LEU A 231 -8.66 5.10 -16.59
C LEU A 231 -9.85 4.22 -16.19
N PRO A 232 -10.33 4.30 -14.95
CA PRO A 232 -11.52 3.57 -14.52
C PRO A 232 -12.81 4.26 -14.98
N LYS A 233 -13.93 3.57 -14.81
CA LYS A 233 -15.26 4.12 -15.09
C LYS A 233 -15.70 5.16 -14.07
N TYR A 234 -15.32 4.98 -12.79
CA TYR A 234 -15.79 5.83 -11.69
C TYR A 234 -14.65 6.44 -10.87
N VAL A 235 -14.97 7.56 -10.22
CA VAL A 235 -14.19 8.17 -9.14
C VAL A 235 -15.07 8.18 -7.90
N LEU A 236 -14.58 7.55 -6.83
CA LEU A 236 -15.31 7.40 -5.56
C LEU A 236 -14.60 8.22 -4.48
N VAL A 237 -15.33 9.11 -3.85
CA VAL A 237 -14.83 9.93 -2.74
C VAL A 237 -15.90 10.12 -1.67
N ASP A 238 -15.47 10.50 -0.48
CA ASP A 238 -16.40 10.89 0.58
C ASP A 238 -16.97 12.31 0.35
N SER A 239 -17.90 12.71 1.20
CA SER A 239 -18.56 14.02 1.12
C SER A 239 -17.62 15.21 1.35
N TRP A 240 -16.43 14.97 1.88
CA TRP A 240 -15.46 16.03 2.15
C TRP A 240 -14.82 16.56 0.87
N PHE A 241 -14.58 15.67 -0.11
CA PHE A 241 -13.99 16.06 -1.41
C PHE A 241 -15.01 16.64 -2.38
N THR A 242 -16.31 16.41 -2.17
CA THR A 242 -17.36 16.72 -3.14
C THR A 242 -17.70 18.21 -3.19
N SER A 243 -16.82 18.99 -3.82
CA SER A 243 -17.06 20.40 -4.19
C SER A 243 -17.45 20.52 -5.65
N LEU A 244 -18.09 21.64 -6.03
CA LEU A 244 -18.43 21.95 -7.43
C LEU A 244 -17.17 21.91 -8.32
N ALA A 245 -16.10 22.54 -7.85
CA ALA A 245 -14.82 22.57 -8.57
C ALA A 245 -14.22 21.17 -8.74
N PHE A 246 -14.33 20.29 -7.73
CA PHE A 246 -13.84 18.92 -7.82
C PHE A 246 -14.62 18.14 -8.88
N ILE A 247 -15.96 18.20 -8.87
CA ILE A 247 -16.81 17.50 -9.84
C ILE A 247 -16.50 17.98 -11.27
N LYS A 248 -16.41 19.31 -11.50
CA LYS A 248 -16.03 19.88 -12.80
C LYS A 248 -14.67 19.38 -13.30
N ASN A 249 -13.67 19.37 -12.42
CA ASN A 249 -12.34 18.89 -12.78
C ASN A 249 -12.35 17.39 -13.15
N ILE A 250 -13.06 16.54 -12.41
CA ILE A 250 -13.17 15.11 -12.75
C ILE A 250 -13.84 14.93 -14.11
N ARG A 251 -14.96 15.61 -14.36
CA ARG A 251 -15.68 15.55 -15.65
C ARG A 251 -14.88 16.16 -16.81
N GLY A 252 -13.96 17.08 -16.54
CA GLY A 252 -13.05 17.65 -17.54
C GLY A 252 -11.90 16.71 -17.95
N ILE A 253 -11.61 15.66 -17.18
CA ILE A 253 -10.54 14.72 -17.52
C ILE A 253 -11.00 13.81 -18.66
N LYS A 254 -10.21 13.76 -19.76
CA LYS A 254 -10.50 12.91 -20.94
C LYS A 254 -11.95 13.06 -21.43
N ASN A 255 -12.43 14.28 -21.51
CA ASN A 255 -13.76 14.62 -22.04
C ASN A 255 -14.90 13.86 -21.33
N GLY A 256 -14.83 13.72 -20.02
CA GLY A 256 -15.87 13.08 -19.25
C GLY A 256 -15.82 11.55 -19.23
N ALA A 257 -14.70 10.95 -19.58
CA ALA A 257 -14.56 9.47 -19.60
C ALA A 257 -14.79 8.81 -18.24
N MET A 258 -14.66 9.56 -17.13
CA MET A 258 -14.93 9.06 -15.79
C MET A 258 -16.15 9.74 -15.19
N HIS A 259 -16.98 8.96 -14.51
CA HIS A 259 -18.09 9.47 -13.70
C HIS A 259 -17.71 9.59 -12.23
N LEU A 260 -18.30 10.55 -11.54
CA LEU A 260 -18.18 10.67 -10.09
C LEU A 260 -19.36 9.98 -9.42
N VAL A 261 -19.11 9.17 -8.38
CA VAL A 261 -20.10 8.70 -7.42
C VAL A 261 -19.59 9.02 -6.01
N ALA A 262 -20.28 9.88 -5.29
CA ALA A 262 -19.80 10.41 -4.02
C ALA A 262 -20.89 10.70 -3.00
N GLY A 263 -20.57 10.68 -1.72
CA GLY A 263 -21.38 11.35 -0.72
C GLY A 263 -21.36 12.86 -0.96
N ILE A 264 -22.47 13.55 -0.67
CA ILE A 264 -22.54 15.01 -0.72
C ILE A 264 -23.21 15.53 0.54
N ARG A 265 -22.71 16.66 1.06
CA ARG A 265 -23.31 17.26 2.27
C ARG A 265 -24.69 17.82 1.94
N ASN A 266 -25.65 17.53 2.80
CA ASN A 266 -26.98 18.15 2.72
C ASN A 266 -26.95 19.55 3.36
N ASP A 267 -26.35 20.48 2.65
CA ASP A 267 -26.11 21.86 3.07
C ASP A 267 -26.94 22.86 2.24
N PHE A 268 -26.40 24.03 2.01
CA PHE A 268 -27.04 25.12 1.25
C PHE A 268 -26.97 24.96 -0.28
N ARG A 269 -26.44 23.84 -0.79
CA ARG A 269 -26.37 23.60 -2.22
C ARG A 269 -27.76 23.59 -2.84
N LYS A 270 -27.88 24.22 -4.01
CA LYS A 270 -29.11 24.39 -4.76
C LYS A 270 -29.11 23.51 -6.01
N TYR A 271 -30.26 22.97 -6.31
CA TYR A 271 -30.48 22.08 -7.45
C TYR A 271 -31.74 22.51 -8.20
N GLY A 272 -31.68 22.55 -9.52
CA GLY A 272 -32.85 22.76 -10.38
C GLY A 272 -33.70 21.48 -10.44
N TYR A 273 -34.96 21.58 -10.08
CA TYR A 273 -35.91 20.46 -10.13
C TYR A 273 -37.31 21.00 -10.50
N ASN A 274 -37.90 20.49 -11.60
CA ASN A 274 -39.20 20.91 -12.12
C ASN A 274 -39.35 22.45 -12.23
N GLY A 275 -38.33 23.12 -12.78
CA GLY A 275 -38.34 24.56 -12.94
C GLY A 275 -38.07 25.40 -11.68
N GLN A 276 -37.91 24.74 -10.53
CA GLN A 276 -37.63 25.41 -9.25
C GLN A 276 -36.19 25.16 -8.80
N THR A 277 -35.65 26.11 -8.05
CA THR A 277 -34.32 25.98 -7.42
C THR A 277 -34.50 25.61 -5.95
N LEU A 278 -34.16 24.36 -5.59
CA LEU A 278 -34.38 23.80 -4.27
C LEU A 278 -33.05 23.41 -3.61
N ASN A 279 -32.96 23.59 -2.30
CA ASN A 279 -31.89 22.95 -1.53
C ASN A 279 -32.27 21.52 -1.17
N GLY A 280 -31.33 20.73 -0.66
CA GLY A 280 -31.57 19.31 -0.36
C GLY A 280 -32.72 19.08 0.61
N LYS A 281 -32.96 19.95 1.59
CA LYS A 281 -34.10 19.82 2.53
C LYS A 281 -35.44 20.05 1.84
N LYS A 282 -35.55 21.13 1.04
CA LYS A 282 -36.77 21.42 0.26
C LYS A 282 -37.05 20.35 -0.78
N LEU A 283 -36.00 19.84 -1.43
CA LEU A 283 -36.12 18.73 -2.37
C LEU A 283 -36.68 17.45 -1.73
N ILE A 284 -36.28 17.11 -0.50
CA ILE A 284 -36.83 15.97 0.23
C ILE A 284 -38.32 16.15 0.51
N ILE A 285 -38.74 17.37 0.91
CA ILE A 285 -40.14 17.69 1.17
C ILE A 285 -40.97 17.55 -0.12
N GLN A 286 -40.45 18.11 -1.23
CA GLN A 286 -41.10 18.05 -2.54
C GLN A 286 -41.26 16.60 -3.03
N LEU A 287 -40.19 15.79 -2.97
CA LEU A 287 -40.23 14.37 -3.37
C LEU A 287 -41.13 13.54 -2.48
N SER A 288 -41.29 13.90 -1.19
CA SER A 288 -42.19 13.26 -0.28
C SER A 288 -43.67 13.59 -0.62
N ALA A 289 -43.94 14.85 -0.93
CA ALA A 289 -45.30 15.28 -1.37
C ALA A 289 -45.69 14.63 -2.71
N GLU A 290 -44.72 14.39 -3.59
CA GLU A 290 -44.94 13.69 -4.87
C GLU A 290 -45.03 12.15 -4.71
N GLY A 291 -44.96 11.61 -3.49
CA GLY A 291 -45.05 10.17 -3.25
C GLY A 291 -43.89 9.34 -3.79
N LYS A 292 -42.74 9.98 -4.09
CA LYS A 292 -41.59 9.34 -4.76
C LYS A 292 -40.69 8.52 -3.82
N GLN A 293 -41.08 8.34 -2.55
CA GLN A 293 -40.30 7.54 -1.59
C GLN A 293 -40.36 6.05 -1.95
N LYS A 294 -39.18 5.45 -2.08
CA LYS A 294 -38.99 4.01 -2.35
C LYS A 294 -38.31 3.32 -1.16
N ARG A 295 -38.44 1.98 -1.13
CA ARG A 295 -37.71 1.13 -0.17
C ARG A 295 -36.85 0.12 -0.90
N CYS A 296 -35.61 0.04 -0.50
CA CYS A 296 -34.68 -0.99 -0.95
C CYS A 296 -34.51 -2.04 0.16
N ARG A 297 -34.93 -3.31 -0.11
CA ARG A 297 -34.80 -4.41 0.85
C ARG A 297 -33.34 -4.82 1.04
N LYS A 298 -32.55 -4.89 -0.04
CA LYS A 298 -31.15 -5.31 -0.02
C LYS A 298 -30.30 -4.48 0.95
N TRP A 299 -30.50 -3.17 0.98
CA TRP A 299 -29.76 -2.25 1.85
C TRP A 299 -30.55 -1.83 3.09
N ASN A 300 -31.77 -2.34 3.24
CA ASN A 300 -32.72 -1.97 4.31
C ASN A 300 -32.84 -0.46 4.51
N VAL A 301 -33.07 0.30 3.42
CA VAL A 301 -33.16 1.76 3.46
C VAL A 301 -34.43 2.28 2.78
N ARG A 302 -34.90 3.43 3.23
CA ARG A 302 -35.86 4.28 2.49
C ARG A 302 -35.06 5.31 1.69
N TYR A 303 -35.44 5.54 0.44
CA TYR A 303 -34.73 6.43 -0.43
C TYR A 303 -35.59 7.18 -1.43
N PHE A 304 -35.07 8.27 -1.94
CA PHE A 304 -35.48 8.95 -3.15
C PHE A 304 -34.35 8.90 -4.15
N GLU A 305 -34.69 8.79 -5.42
CA GLU A 305 -33.76 9.00 -6.52
C GLU A 305 -34.39 9.95 -7.53
N THR A 306 -33.63 10.93 -7.98
CA THR A 306 -34.13 11.92 -8.94
C THR A 306 -32.97 12.55 -9.70
N VAL A 307 -33.23 12.90 -10.96
CA VAL A 307 -32.31 13.72 -11.75
C VAL A 307 -32.61 15.19 -11.44
N VAL A 308 -31.56 15.95 -11.23
CA VAL A 308 -31.62 17.38 -10.95
C VAL A 308 -30.57 18.11 -11.78
N HIS A 309 -30.84 19.35 -12.14
CA HIS A 309 -29.83 20.20 -12.74
C HIS A 309 -28.96 20.82 -11.65
N TYR A 310 -27.65 20.55 -11.69
CA TYR A 310 -26.70 21.18 -10.79
C TYR A 310 -25.89 22.23 -11.54
N GLU A 311 -26.14 23.50 -11.18
CA GLU A 311 -25.56 24.65 -11.89
C GLU A 311 -24.05 24.49 -12.06
N GLY A 312 -23.61 24.67 -13.30
CA GLY A 312 -22.20 24.58 -13.70
C GLY A 312 -21.65 23.16 -13.86
N ILE A 313 -22.48 22.10 -13.70
CA ILE A 313 -22.12 20.71 -14.00
C ILE A 313 -23.06 20.14 -15.06
N GLY A 314 -24.34 20.52 -15.03
CA GLY A 314 -25.41 19.92 -15.81
C GLY A 314 -26.23 18.93 -14.99
N ASP A 315 -26.83 17.97 -15.66
CA ASP A 315 -27.70 16.99 -15.01
C ASP A 315 -26.91 15.96 -14.24
N VAL A 316 -27.35 15.75 -12.99
CA VAL A 316 -26.80 14.77 -12.06
C VAL A 316 -27.93 14.02 -11.39
N LYS A 317 -27.68 12.80 -10.96
CA LYS A 317 -28.66 12.02 -10.20
C LYS A 317 -28.34 12.07 -8.72
N LEU A 318 -29.31 12.46 -7.92
CA LEU A 318 -29.25 12.45 -6.47
C LEU A 318 -29.96 11.24 -5.91
N TYR A 319 -29.35 10.64 -4.91
CA TYR A 319 -29.90 9.55 -4.13
C TYR A 319 -29.92 9.99 -2.67
N ILE A 320 -31.10 10.15 -2.14
CA ILE A 320 -31.33 10.64 -0.78
C ILE A 320 -31.85 9.48 0.03
N CYS A 321 -31.06 8.94 0.93
CA CYS A 321 -31.41 7.72 1.66
C CYS A 321 -31.32 7.90 3.18
N ARG A 322 -32.17 7.13 3.90
CA ARG A 322 -32.19 7.09 5.36
C ARG A 322 -32.13 5.64 5.83
N PHE A 323 -31.04 5.33 6.54
CA PHE A 323 -30.83 4.03 7.15
C PHE A 323 -31.66 3.88 8.44
N PRO A 324 -32.05 2.65 8.85
CA PRO A 324 -32.99 2.41 9.94
C PRO A 324 -32.64 3.12 11.25
N TYR A 325 -31.36 3.13 11.60
CA TYR A 325 -30.87 3.68 12.86
C TYR A 325 -30.38 5.13 12.76
N GLN A 326 -30.62 5.80 11.62
CA GLN A 326 -30.15 7.16 11.38
C GLN A 326 -31.30 8.15 11.32
N LYS A 327 -31.24 9.20 12.12
CA LYS A 327 -32.22 10.29 12.11
C LYS A 327 -32.07 11.19 10.87
N LYS A 328 -30.86 11.29 10.30
CA LYS A 328 -30.53 12.22 9.20
C LYS A 328 -30.55 11.50 7.85
N TRP A 329 -31.04 12.18 6.84
CA TRP A 329 -30.91 11.76 5.46
C TRP A 329 -29.47 11.93 4.99
N ARG A 330 -28.93 10.92 4.33
CA ARG A 330 -27.66 10.98 3.59
C ARG A 330 -27.96 11.21 2.13
N VAL A 331 -27.13 12.05 1.50
CA VAL A 331 -27.26 12.36 0.08
C VAL A 331 -26.03 11.85 -0.65
N PHE A 332 -26.27 11.15 -1.75
CA PHE A 332 -25.24 10.75 -2.70
C PHE A 332 -25.53 11.41 -4.04
N ILE A 333 -24.48 11.66 -4.80
CA ILE A 333 -24.51 12.24 -6.12
C ILE A 333 -23.81 11.33 -7.11
N SER A 334 -24.40 11.17 -8.29
CA SER A 334 -23.76 10.54 -9.44
C SER A 334 -23.82 11.46 -10.65
N THR A 335 -22.73 11.57 -11.38
CA THR A 335 -22.70 12.19 -12.73
C THR A 335 -23.08 11.17 -13.82
N ASP A 336 -23.20 9.90 -13.50
CA ASP A 336 -23.83 8.88 -14.32
C ASP A 336 -25.31 8.80 -13.94
N ILE A 337 -26.18 9.42 -14.73
CA ILE A 337 -27.62 9.49 -14.46
C ILE A 337 -28.34 8.17 -14.77
N SER A 338 -27.71 7.24 -15.48
CA SER A 338 -28.27 5.94 -15.83
C SER A 338 -28.35 4.96 -14.64
N LEU A 339 -27.52 5.18 -13.61
CA LEU A 339 -27.48 4.29 -12.44
C LEU A 339 -28.81 4.30 -11.69
N ASP A 340 -29.35 3.12 -11.37
CA ASP A 340 -30.38 2.98 -10.34
C ASP A 340 -29.77 3.04 -8.93
N PHE A 341 -30.62 3.09 -7.91
CA PHE A 341 -30.18 3.17 -6.52
C PHE A 341 -29.34 1.96 -6.09
N VAL A 342 -29.71 0.75 -6.51
CA VAL A 342 -29.00 -0.48 -6.09
C VAL A 342 -27.62 -0.51 -6.67
N LYS A 343 -27.49 -0.25 -7.98
CA LYS A 343 -26.18 -0.23 -8.68
C LYS A 343 -25.30 0.90 -8.17
N MET A 344 -25.85 2.08 -7.91
CA MET A 344 -25.11 3.18 -7.29
C MET A 344 -24.55 2.79 -5.92
N MET A 345 -25.36 2.15 -5.08
CA MET A 345 -24.91 1.70 -3.75
C MET A 345 -23.84 0.60 -3.84
N GLU A 346 -23.96 -0.33 -4.79
CA GLU A 346 -22.94 -1.34 -5.05
C GLU A 346 -21.60 -0.70 -5.45
N ILE A 347 -21.62 0.24 -6.39
CA ILE A 347 -20.45 0.97 -6.82
C ILE A 347 -19.86 1.79 -5.66
N TYR A 348 -20.70 2.54 -4.92
CA TYR A 348 -20.20 3.37 -3.81
C TYR A 348 -19.63 2.54 -2.66
N SER A 349 -20.18 1.35 -2.40
CA SER A 349 -19.68 0.46 -1.34
C SER A 349 -18.26 0.00 -1.57
N VAL A 350 -17.80 -0.04 -2.83
CA VAL A 350 -16.42 -0.33 -3.19
C VAL A 350 -15.44 0.68 -2.55
N ARG A 351 -15.87 1.92 -2.26
CA ARG A 351 -15.05 2.91 -1.57
C ARG A 351 -14.48 2.37 -0.24
N TRP A 352 -15.22 1.51 0.44
CA TRP A 352 -14.77 0.93 1.70
C TRP A 352 -13.48 0.10 1.58
N THR A 353 -13.15 -0.37 0.38
CA THR A 353 -11.91 -1.15 0.16
C THR A 353 -10.66 -0.35 0.48
N VAL A 354 -10.67 0.98 0.36
CA VAL A 354 -9.51 1.82 0.73
C VAL A 354 -9.30 1.85 2.25
N GLU A 355 -10.37 1.82 3.04
CA GLU A 355 -10.30 1.77 4.50
C GLU A 355 -9.75 0.41 4.98
N VAL A 356 -10.15 -0.67 4.30
CA VAL A 356 -9.57 -2.02 4.51
C VAL A 356 -8.10 -2.01 4.17
N MET A 357 -7.71 -1.46 3.01
CA MET A 357 -6.30 -1.33 2.61
C MET A 357 -5.49 -0.54 3.64
N PHE A 358 -6.01 0.57 4.18
CA PHE A 358 -5.31 1.34 5.22
C PHE A 358 -5.12 0.53 6.50
N ARG A 359 -6.12 -0.24 6.89
CA ARG A 359 -6.03 -1.12 8.06
C ARG A 359 -4.94 -2.17 7.86
N GLU A 360 -4.94 -2.87 6.73
CA GLU A 360 -3.95 -3.89 6.38
C GLU A 360 -2.53 -3.30 6.31
N LEU A 361 -2.36 -2.14 5.66
CA LEU A 361 -1.09 -1.42 5.58
C LEU A 361 -0.54 -1.05 6.97
N LYS A 362 -1.40 -0.61 7.90
CA LYS A 362 -0.98 -0.22 9.26
C LYS A 362 -0.72 -1.42 10.16
N GLN A 363 -1.59 -2.42 10.12
CA GLN A 363 -1.50 -3.56 11.03
C GLN A 363 -0.36 -4.51 10.68
N HIS A 364 -0.10 -4.73 9.39
CA HIS A 364 0.82 -5.76 8.93
C HIS A 364 2.04 -5.21 8.18
N LEU A 365 1.92 -4.08 7.48
CA LEU A 365 2.91 -3.63 6.51
C LEU A 365 3.65 -2.35 6.95
N GLN A 366 3.62 -2.03 8.22
CA GLN A 366 4.36 -0.94 8.87
C GLN A 366 4.12 0.46 8.27
N LEU A 367 2.94 0.70 7.69
CA LEU A 367 2.57 2.06 7.31
C LEU A 367 2.47 2.91 8.58
N GLY A 368 3.24 4.01 8.61
CA GLY A 368 3.25 4.89 9.78
C GLY A 368 4.34 4.57 10.81
N GLU A 369 5.16 3.53 10.65
CA GLU A 369 6.17 3.15 11.65
C GLU A 369 7.59 3.70 11.38
N CYS A 370 7.78 4.49 10.33
CA CYS A 370 9.09 5.07 10.01
C CYS A 370 9.58 6.03 11.10
N GLN A 371 10.69 5.73 11.73
CA GLN A 371 11.28 6.52 12.83
C GLN A 371 12.23 7.64 12.35
N SER A 372 12.49 7.74 11.05
CA SER A 372 13.38 8.77 10.50
C SER A 372 12.78 10.18 10.63
N ARG A 373 13.64 11.16 10.91
CA ARG A 373 13.26 12.57 10.87
C ARG A 373 13.25 13.16 9.45
N ASP A 374 13.91 12.49 8.49
CA ASP A 374 14.00 12.91 7.09
C ASP A 374 12.71 12.60 6.32
N PHE A 375 12.15 13.59 5.64
CA PHE A 375 10.91 13.44 4.87
C PHE A 375 11.04 12.48 3.69
N ASP A 376 12.22 12.38 3.06
CA ASP A 376 12.45 11.42 1.97
C ASP A 376 12.39 9.98 2.47
N ALA A 377 12.87 9.72 3.71
CA ALA A 377 12.72 8.40 4.33
C ALA A 377 11.26 8.07 4.68
N GLN A 378 10.44 9.06 5.03
CA GLN A 378 8.98 8.86 5.21
C GLN A 378 8.34 8.46 3.87
N ILE A 379 8.67 9.18 2.78
CA ILE A 379 8.20 8.85 1.43
C ILE A 379 8.63 7.43 1.01
N ALA A 380 9.90 7.08 1.24
CA ALA A 380 10.42 5.75 0.94
C ALA A 380 9.64 4.67 1.69
N SER A 381 9.41 4.86 2.99
CA SER A 381 8.71 3.89 3.85
C SER A 381 7.28 3.65 3.39
N VAL A 382 6.51 4.71 3.15
CA VAL A 382 5.13 4.59 2.61
C VAL A 382 5.12 3.87 1.27
N THR A 383 6.07 4.19 0.38
CA THR A 383 6.16 3.52 -0.94
C THR A 383 6.45 2.03 -0.80
N ILE A 384 7.37 1.66 0.08
CA ILE A 384 7.75 0.26 0.33
C ILE A 384 6.56 -0.53 0.89
N SER A 385 5.82 0.02 1.87
CA SER A 385 4.61 -0.61 2.40
C SER A 385 3.56 -0.84 1.30
N MET A 386 3.37 0.13 0.40
CA MET A 386 2.43 0.01 -0.72
C MET A 386 2.88 -1.01 -1.77
N ILE A 387 4.18 -1.13 -2.02
CA ILE A 387 4.74 -2.15 -2.92
C ILE A 387 4.51 -3.54 -2.33
N LEU A 388 4.83 -3.74 -1.05
CA LEU A 388 4.58 -5.01 -0.36
C LEU A 388 3.10 -5.36 -0.36
N TYR A 389 2.21 -4.39 -0.12
CA TYR A 389 0.76 -4.60 -0.23
C TYR A 389 0.37 -5.17 -1.60
N MET A 390 0.89 -4.63 -2.70
CA MET A 390 0.60 -5.13 -4.04
C MET A 390 1.14 -6.55 -4.26
N PHE A 391 2.31 -6.87 -3.74
CA PHE A 391 2.88 -8.22 -3.82
C PHE A 391 2.00 -9.24 -3.09
N LEU A 392 1.60 -8.93 -1.86
CA LEU A 392 0.72 -9.80 -1.07
C LEU A 392 -0.69 -9.88 -1.66
N SER A 393 -1.22 -8.77 -2.15
CA SER A 393 -2.52 -8.74 -2.83
C SER A 393 -2.54 -9.59 -4.10
N TYR A 394 -1.44 -9.58 -4.87
CA TYR A 394 -1.26 -10.47 -6.02
C TYR A 394 -1.29 -11.95 -5.59
N PHE A 395 -0.48 -12.30 -4.60
CA PHE A 395 -0.40 -13.68 -4.13
C PHE A 395 -1.75 -14.16 -3.57
N ARG A 396 -2.41 -13.32 -2.75
CA ARG A 396 -3.77 -13.59 -2.24
C ARG A 396 -4.76 -13.87 -3.35
N ARG A 397 -4.74 -13.04 -4.41
CA ARG A 397 -5.67 -13.19 -5.54
C ARG A 397 -5.42 -14.44 -6.36
N MET A 398 -4.17 -14.85 -6.54
CA MET A 398 -3.80 -16.03 -7.33
C MET A 398 -4.03 -17.34 -6.57
N ASN A 399 -3.96 -17.32 -5.23
CA ASN A 399 -4.06 -18.51 -4.39
C ASN A 399 -5.35 -18.55 -3.54
N ALA A 400 -6.32 -17.67 -3.83
CA ALA A 400 -7.63 -17.62 -3.18
C ALA A 400 -7.61 -17.49 -1.65
N TYR A 401 -6.59 -16.82 -1.07
CA TYR A 401 -6.56 -16.55 0.37
C TYR A 401 -7.65 -15.55 0.77
N GLU A 402 -8.36 -15.86 1.85
CA GLU A 402 -9.48 -15.03 2.33
C GLU A 402 -9.02 -13.68 2.90
N THR A 403 -7.97 -13.68 3.73
CA THR A 403 -7.53 -12.48 4.44
C THR A 403 -6.05 -12.14 4.21
N MET A 404 -5.73 -10.86 4.25
CA MET A 404 -4.35 -10.38 4.19
C MET A 404 -3.57 -10.76 5.48
N GLY A 405 -4.24 -10.73 6.62
CA GLY A 405 -3.62 -11.08 7.91
C GLY A 405 -3.17 -12.54 7.94
N GLY A 406 -4.03 -13.47 7.55
CA GLY A 406 -3.67 -14.89 7.49
C GLY A 406 -2.53 -15.16 6.51
N LEU A 407 -2.55 -14.50 5.35
CA LEU A 407 -1.44 -14.61 4.39
C LEU A 407 -0.13 -14.03 4.97
N PHE A 408 -0.19 -12.90 5.67
CA PHE A 408 0.99 -12.28 6.31
C PHE A 408 1.62 -13.22 7.33
N GLU A 409 0.81 -13.81 8.22
CA GLU A 409 1.31 -14.77 9.22
C GLU A 409 1.95 -15.99 8.55
N LEU A 410 1.30 -16.58 7.54
CA LEU A 410 1.86 -17.71 6.80
C LEU A 410 3.25 -17.39 6.22
N ILE A 411 3.41 -16.24 5.56
CA ILE A 411 4.69 -15.85 4.94
C ILE A 411 5.75 -15.54 6.01
N LYS A 412 5.33 -14.93 7.12
CA LYS A 412 6.20 -14.65 8.26
C LYS A 412 6.72 -15.95 8.87
N ASP A 413 5.83 -16.91 9.11
CA ASP A 413 6.17 -18.19 9.71
C ASP A 413 7.09 -19.00 8.79
N ASP A 414 6.78 -19.07 7.49
CA ASP A 414 7.65 -19.69 6.47
C ASP A 414 9.07 -19.07 6.47
N LEU A 415 9.16 -17.76 6.59
CA LEU A 415 10.45 -17.07 6.67
C LEU A 415 11.22 -17.38 7.96
N CYS A 416 10.54 -17.41 9.10
CA CYS A 416 11.15 -17.67 10.39
C CYS A 416 11.58 -19.14 10.53
N GLU A 417 10.75 -20.08 10.10
CA GLU A 417 11.04 -21.52 10.16
C GLU A 417 12.23 -21.91 9.29
N LYS A 418 12.25 -21.45 8.04
CA LYS A 418 13.37 -21.68 7.12
C LYS A 418 14.68 -21.10 7.67
N ASN A 419 14.63 -19.93 8.29
CA ASN A 419 15.80 -19.30 8.88
C ASN A 419 16.31 -20.10 10.09
N LEU A 420 15.43 -20.62 10.95
CA LEU A 420 15.80 -21.47 12.08
C LEU A 420 16.39 -22.80 11.59
N ALA A 421 15.75 -23.49 10.67
CA ALA A 421 16.25 -24.74 10.09
C ALA A 421 17.62 -24.57 9.44
N GLN A 422 17.81 -23.47 8.70
CA GLN A 422 19.10 -23.15 8.09
C GLN A 422 20.21 -22.92 9.12
N ARG A 423 19.94 -22.17 10.19
CA ARG A 423 20.92 -21.93 11.27
C ARG A 423 21.28 -23.19 12.04
N LEU A 424 20.29 -24.03 12.32
CA LEU A 424 20.53 -25.31 12.97
C LEU A 424 21.35 -26.24 12.08
N TRP A 425 21.11 -26.20 10.77
CA TRP A 425 21.89 -26.97 9.81
C TRP A 425 23.34 -26.46 9.72
N GLU A 426 23.55 -25.14 9.66
CA GLU A 426 24.89 -24.52 9.70
C GLU A 426 25.67 -24.94 10.96
N LEU A 427 24.99 -24.88 12.12
CA LEU A 427 25.59 -25.33 13.39
C LEU A 427 25.95 -26.83 13.36
N PHE A 428 25.06 -27.66 12.83
CA PHE A 428 25.30 -29.10 12.69
C PHE A 428 26.50 -29.35 11.74
N ASP A 429 26.57 -28.66 10.63
CA ASP A 429 27.67 -28.78 9.65
C ASP A 429 29.01 -28.31 10.22
N GLU A 430 29.03 -27.23 11.02
CA GLU A 430 30.24 -26.77 11.74
C GLU A 430 30.68 -27.82 12.78
N LEU A 431 29.77 -28.39 13.57
CA LEU A 431 30.08 -29.42 14.52
C LEU A 431 30.59 -30.71 13.86
N LEU A 432 29.99 -31.10 12.74
CA LEU A 432 30.41 -32.23 11.93
C LEU A 432 31.83 -32.03 11.38
N GLN A 433 32.12 -30.79 10.93
CA GLN A 433 33.46 -30.42 10.45
C GLN A 433 34.53 -30.60 11.55
N VAL A 434 34.23 -30.14 12.79
CA VAL A 434 35.14 -30.32 13.94
C VAL A 434 35.38 -31.81 14.22
N VAL A 435 34.32 -32.64 14.19
CA VAL A 435 34.43 -34.08 14.41
C VAL A 435 35.29 -34.75 13.33
N ILE A 436 35.09 -34.39 12.06
CA ILE A 436 35.84 -34.88 10.92
C ILE A 436 37.32 -34.46 11.03
N ASP A 437 37.59 -33.19 11.39
CA ASP A 437 38.97 -32.69 11.56
C ASP A 437 39.71 -33.43 12.69
N VAL A 438 39.02 -33.84 13.74
CA VAL A 438 39.60 -34.69 14.82
C VAL A 438 39.88 -36.09 14.33
N ILE A 439 39.00 -36.69 13.53
CA ILE A 439 39.15 -38.05 12.99
C ILE A 439 40.25 -38.08 11.91
N THR A 440 40.32 -37.05 11.05
CA THR A 440 41.28 -36.99 9.97
C THR A 440 42.72 -36.70 10.40
N LYS A 441 42.95 -36.21 11.62
CA LYS A 441 44.29 -36.16 12.21
C LYS A 441 44.95 -37.52 12.31
N ASN A 442 44.16 -38.62 12.24
CA ASN A 442 44.60 -40.01 12.33
C ASN A 442 44.38 -40.85 11.02
N GLY A 443 43.90 -40.26 9.95
CA GLY A 443 43.67 -40.94 8.65
C GLY A 443 42.98 -40.02 7.61
N SER A 444 43.17 -40.31 6.31
CA SER A 444 42.56 -39.53 5.23
C SER A 444 41.08 -39.90 5.03
N VAL A 445 40.18 -39.03 5.45
CA VAL A 445 38.75 -39.11 5.11
C VAL A 445 38.44 -38.05 4.04
N ASP A 446 37.87 -38.46 2.94
CA ASP A 446 37.38 -37.52 1.91
C ASP A 446 36.03 -36.92 2.31
N ILE A 447 36.07 -35.70 2.83
CA ILE A 447 34.89 -34.95 3.30
C ILE A 447 33.88 -34.67 2.19
N SER A 448 34.37 -34.45 0.95
CA SER A 448 33.49 -34.18 -0.19
C SER A 448 32.70 -35.43 -0.61
N SER A 449 33.32 -36.60 -0.55
CA SER A 449 32.64 -37.88 -0.77
C SER A 449 31.58 -38.15 0.32
N PHE A 450 31.87 -37.84 1.60
CA PHE A 450 30.90 -37.97 2.67
C PHE A 450 29.69 -37.04 2.52
N ARG A 451 29.90 -35.76 2.20
CA ARG A 451 28.80 -34.78 2.00
C ARG A 451 27.94 -35.06 0.78
N ASN A 452 28.49 -35.79 -0.18
CA ASN A 452 27.74 -36.25 -1.35
C ASN A 452 27.15 -37.67 -1.19
N SER A 453 27.37 -38.29 0.00
CA SER A 453 26.79 -39.60 0.26
C SER A 453 25.26 -39.51 0.38
N HIS A 454 24.60 -40.60 -0.05
CA HIS A 454 23.15 -40.72 -0.02
C HIS A 454 22.64 -40.57 1.46
N GLU A 455 23.40 -41.08 2.40
CA GLU A 455 23.10 -41.05 3.84
C GLU A 455 23.11 -39.61 4.36
N TYR A 456 24.13 -38.82 4.04
CA TYR A 456 24.21 -37.43 4.47
C TYR A 456 23.08 -36.59 3.86
N LEU A 457 22.80 -36.74 2.58
CA LEU A 457 21.72 -36.05 1.90
C LEU A 457 20.34 -36.45 2.43
N TYR A 458 20.16 -37.73 2.77
CA TYR A 458 18.94 -38.26 3.39
C TYR A 458 18.72 -37.71 4.80
N ILE A 459 19.77 -37.66 5.62
CA ILE A 459 19.70 -37.04 6.97
C ILE A 459 19.38 -35.56 6.88
N LYS A 460 19.98 -34.85 5.94
CA LYS A 460 19.68 -33.45 5.65
C LYS A 460 18.21 -33.24 5.29
N GLU A 461 17.69 -34.06 4.38
CA GLU A 461 16.29 -33.99 3.96
C GLU A 461 15.33 -34.35 5.11
N LEU A 462 15.63 -35.34 5.92
CA LEU A 462 14.86 -35.67 7.13
C LEU A 462 14.87 -34.52 8.13
N PHE A 463 16.01 -33.88 8.35
CA PHE A 463 16.13 -32.74 9.24
C PHE A 463 15.28 -31.56 8.75
N GLU A 464 15.35 -31.21 7.48
CA GLU A 464 14.54 -30.17 6.86
C GLU A 464 13.03 -30.50 6.92
N ARG A 465 12.64 -31.77 6.66
CA ARG A 465 11.23 -32.22 6.74
C ARG A 465 10.69 -32.27 8.18
N SER A 466 11.49 -32.62 9.18
CA SER A 466 11.03 -32.73 10.57
C SER A 466 10.62 -31.36 11.17
N PHE A 467 11.19 -30.27 10.67
CA PHE A 467 10.78 -28.92 11.04
C PHE A 467 9.56 -28.42 10.25
N LEU A 468 9.31 -28.97 9.03
CA LEU A 468 8.17 -28.60 8.19
C LEU A 468 6.90 -29.40 8.53
N SER A 469 7.02 -30.62 9.09
CA SER A 469 5.88 -31.53 9.32
C SER A 469 5.11 -31.30 10.62
N ASN A 470 5.64 -30.54 11.57
CA ASN A 470 4.94 -30.28 12.84
C ASN A 470 3.76 -29.31 12.75
N HIS A 471 3.57 -28.63 11.59
CA HIS A 471 2.46 -27.68 11.40
C HIS A 471 1.33 -28.15 10.46
N THR A 472 1.47 -29.29 9.79
CA THR A 472 0.36 -29.85 8.98
C THR A 472 -0.65 -30.68 9.77
N ASN A 473 -0.42 -30.93 11.06
CA ASN A 473 -1.32 -31.71 11.92
C ASN A 473 -2.12 -30.85 12.93
N SER A 474 -2.16 -29.53 12.77
CA SER A 474 -2.92 -28.61 13.62
C SER A 474 -3.84 -27.66 12.81
N LEU A 475 -4.39 -28.17 11.71
CA LEU A 475 -5.51 -27.54 11.00
C LEU A 475 -6.70 -28.50 10.96
#